data_33db68dd362c9932f849499dc076d2e3
#
_entry.id   33db68dd362c9932f849499dc076d2e3
#
_cell.length_a   1.000
_cell.length_b   1.000
_cell.length_c   1.000
_cell.angle_alpha   90.00
_cell.angle_beta   90.00
_cell.angle_gamma   90.00
#
_symmetry.space_group_name_H-M   'P 1'
#
loop_
_entity.id
_entity.type
_entity.pdbx_description
1 polymer ?
#
loop_
_entity_poly.entity_id
_entity_poly.type
_entity_poly.pdbx_seq_one_letter_code
_entity_poly.pdbx_strand_id
1 'polypeptide(L)'
;MSDTPKIYIAGMGMISPVGANVAMCAAGVQTGISAYRHSRYYSRAGQPITMGLLPEELFTSMPLDMEDPDYDSKTHERIIKMAILALREAVSGLAIKQPIPLILAMPEPVENVMHLEPQTLIASLVSQPDLPLSEAKAHSIETGRAATIQGLELAQRYLYEGGEDYVLLGGSDSYYGYPRLSPLDEHSRLLTPGSTDGFAPGEGAAFLLLTRHPQLALCRDQHIIALGQPGIAQEPGHMLSDEPYRGEGLDLAFKQALKDYTGIPIHTIYSSMNGESYWAKEYGVAFIRNKKAFQDKVKIEHPADCYGDLGSATAAALIALAAESLFQQKGPATHLAYSSSDSAWRAAVRLEKIEKAANA
;
A
#
# COMPACT_ATOMS: atom_id res chain seq x y z
N MET A 1 6.66 -18.87 -25.56
CA MET A 1 6.38 -18.34 -24.22
C MET A 1 6.63 -16.84 -24.32
N SER A 2 5.61 -15.99 -24.25
CA SER A 2 5.82 -14.53 -24.25
C SER A 2 6.53 -14.18 -22.95
N ASP A 3 7.75 -13.69 -23.09
CA ASP A 3 8.56 -13.27 -21.95
C ASP A 3 7.98 -11.94 -21.42
N THR A 4 6.92 -12.03 -20.65
CA THR A 4 6.30 -10.85 -20.01
C THR A 4 7.34 -10.23 -19.09
N PRO A 5 7.63 -8.93 -19.20
CA PRO A 5 8.64 -8.25 -18.37
C PRO A 5 8.36 -8.47 -16.89
N LYS A 6 9.33 -9.01 -16.14
CA LYS A 6 9.21 -9.24 -14.70
C LYS A 6 9.84 -8.10 -13.92
N ILE A 7 9.16 -7.65 -12.89
CA ILE A 7 9.68 -6.71 -11.91
C ILE A 7 10.00 -7.47 -10.63
N TYR A 8 11.12 -7.15 -10.00
CA TYR A 8 11.55 -7.78 -8.75
C TYR A 8 11.62 -6.76 -7.62
N ILE A 9 11.36 -7.20 -6.41
CA ILE A 9 11.54 -6.38 -5.21
C ILE A 9 13.02 -6.38 -4.86
N ALA A 10 13.66 -5.20 -4.84
CA ALA A 10 15.05 -5.00 -4.45
C ALA A 10 15.17 -4.51 -3.00
N GLY A 11 14.13 -3.88 -2.46
CA GLY A 11 14.06 -3.44 -1.08
C GLY A 11 12.62 -3.09 -0.70
N MET A 12 12.35 -3.04 0.58
CA MET A 12 11.03 -2.69 1.13
C MET A 12 11.22 -1.88 2.39
N GLY A 13 10.34 -0.92 2.61
CA GLY A 13 10.26 -0.21 3.87
C GLY A 13 8.81 0.05 4.25
N MET A 14 8.52 -0.05 5.54
CA MET A 14 7.17 0.14 6.06
C MET A 14 7.21 0.63 7.50
N ILE A 15 6.30 1.53 7.81
CA ILE A 15 5.97 1.92 9.18
C ILE A 15 4.46 1.95 9.36
N SER A 16 4.00 1.38 10.47
CA SER A 16 2.58 1.33 10.83
C SER A 16 2.43 1.30 12.35
N PRO A 17 1.23 1.45 12.91
CA PRO A 17 1.00 1.38 14.35
C PRO A 17 1.44 0.08 15.03
N VAL A 18 1.68 -0.99 14.27
CA VAL A 18 2.14 -2.29 14.80
C VAL A 18 3.62 -2.57 14.57
N GLY A 19 4.36 -1.65 13.93
CA GLY A 19 5.79 -1.86 13.71
C GLY A 19 6.48 -0.68 13.04
N ALA A 20 7.77 -0.51 13.33
CA ALA A 20 8.63 0.55 12.81
C ALA A 20 9.41 0.14 11.54
N ASN A 21 9.24 -1.08 11.06
CA ASN A 21 9.84 -1.62 9.85
C ASN A 21 9.01 -2.79 9.30
N VAL A 22 9.32 -3.27 8.10
CA VAL A 22 8.59 -4.37 7.43
C VAL A 22 8.53 -5.62 8.30
N ALA A 23 9.63 -6.03 8.90
CA ALA A 23 9.70 -7.26 9.70
C ALA A 23 8.82 -7.17 10.96
N MET A 24 8.83 -6.04 11.67
CA MET A 24 7.97 -5.81 12.84
C MET A 24 6.50 -5.75 12.44
N CYS A 25 6.14 -5.04 11.37
CA CYS A 25 4.78 -4.97 10.87
C CYS A 25 4.27 -6.37 10.48
N ALA A 26 5.08 -7.15 9.79
CA ALA A 26 4.72 -8.52 9.40
C ALA A 26 4.51 -9.43 10.64
N ALA A 27 5.39 -9.34 11.64
CA ALA A 27 5.23 -10.09 12.88
C ALA A 27 3.95 -9.68 13.64
N GLY A 28 3.66 -8.38 13.71
CA GLY A 28 2.44 -7.85 14.32
C GLY A 28 1.18 -8.39 13.64
N VAL A 29 1.13 -8.33 12.30
CA VAL A 29 0.00 -8.85 11.51
C VAL A 29 -0.14 -10.36 11.65
N GLN A 30 0.95 -11.12 11.55
CA GLN A 30 0.92 -12.58 11.68
C GLN A 30 0.44 -13.07 13.04
N THR A 31 0.72 -12.31 14.09
CA THR A 31 0.28 -12.63 15.47
C THR A 31 -1.06 -12.02 15.84
N GLY A 32 -1.69 -11.25 14.94
CA GLY A 32 -2.97 -10.60 15.18
C GLY A 32 -2.94 -9.50 16.24
N ILE A 33 -1.78 -8.85 16.42
CA ILE A 33 -1.67 -7.72 17.34
C ILE A 33 -2.42 -6.53 16.75
N SER A 34 -3.42 -6.02 17.49
CA SER A 34 -4.14 -4.82 17.09
C SER A 34 -3.64 -3.59 17.84
N ALA A 35 -3.34 -2.53 17.09
CA ALA A 35 -3.00 -1.22 17.62
C ALA A 35 -4.23 -0.30 17.77
N TYR A 36 -5.43 -0.83 17.64
CA TYR A 36 -6.67 -0.06 17.78
C TYR A 36 -6.81 0.52 19.18
N ARG A 37 -7.02 1.85 19.24
CA ARG A 37 -7.24 2.58 20.49
C ARG A 37 -8.31 3.64 20.30
N HIS A 38 -9.05 3.95 21.33
CA HIS A 38 -9.86 5.17 21.35
C HIS A 38 -8.94 6.38 21.24
N SER A 39 -9.16 7.15 20.20
CA SER A 39 -8.38 8.38 19.96
C SER A 39 -8.93 9.54 20.79
N ARG A 40 -8.26 10.69 20.71
CA ARG A 40 -8.76 11.94 21.28
C ARG A 40 -9.86 12.61 20.44
N TYR A 41 -10.19 12.05 19.30
CA TYR A 41 -11.21 12.55 18.39
C TYR A 41 -12.56 11.89 18.69
N TYR A 42 -13.63 12.69 18.60
CA TYR A 42 -14.98 12.26 18.85
C TYR A 42 -15.84 12.44 17.60
N SER A 43 -16.72 11.51 17.35
CA SER A 43 -17.73 11.59 16.31
C SER A 43 -18.77 12.66 16.64
N ARG A 44 -19.61 13.03 15.66
CA ARG A 44 -20.76 13.91 15.86
C ARG A 44 -21.75 13.41 16.93
N ALA A 45 -21.82 12.09 17.13
CA ALA A 45 -22.59 11.45 18.18
C ALA A 45 -21.92 11.48 19.57
N GLY A 46 -20.76 12.14 19.70
CA GLY A 46 -20.01 12.23 20.95
C GLY A 46 -19.33 10.92 21.37
N GLN A 47 -19.17 9.96 20.44
CA GLN A 47 -18.47 8.71 20.70
C GLN A 47 -16.99 8.81 20.33
N PRO A 48 -16.06 8.25 21.11
CA PRO A 48 -14.64 8.24 20.75
C PRO A 48 -14.42 7.43 19.47
N ILE A 49 -13.62 7.98 18.55
CA ILE A 49 -13.27 7.31 17.30
C ILE A 49 -12.13 6.33 17.59
N THR A 50 -12.30 5.07 17.18
CA THR A 50 -11.25 4.05 17.26
C THR A 50 -10.31 4.21 16.07
N MET A 51 -9.00 4.32 16.33
CA MET A 51 -7.96 4.58 15.33
C MET A 51 -6.72 3.73 15.58
N GLY A 52 -5.95 3.49 14.51
CA GLY A 52 -4.59 2.97 14.57
C GLY A 52 -3.60 4.12 14.31
N LEU A 53 -3.03 4.70 15.36
CA LEU A 53 -2.10 5.81 15.26
C LEU A 53 -0.71 5.44 15.80
N LEU A 54 0.31 5.97 15.17
CA LEU A 54 1.69 5.90 15.65
C LEU A 54 1.90 6.77 16.89
N PRO A 55 2.82 6.39 17.79
CA PRO A 55 3.15 7.20 18.97
C PRO A 55 3.65 8.60 18.58
N GLU A 56 3.19 9.64 19.32
CA GLU A 56 3.60 11.03 19.08
C GLU A 56 5.13 11.22 19.25
N GLU A 57 5.76 10.44 20.12
CA GLU A 57 7.19 10.51 20.42
C GLU A 57 8.05 10.22 19.19
N LEU A 58 7.54 9.42 18.26
CA LEU A 58 8.21 9.15 16.98
C LEU A 58 8.42 10.43 16.17
N PHE A 59 7.41 11.30 16.17
CA PHE A 59 7.43 12.53 15.37
C PHE A 59 8.23 13.66 16.02
N THR A 60 8.31 13.70 17.35
CA THR A 60 9.09 14.71 18.08
C THR A 60 10.60 14.48 17.98
N SER A 61 11.05 13.24 17.74
CA SER A 61 12.46 12.91 17.59
C SER A 61 13.06 13.24 16.21
N MET A 62 12.22 13.59 15.24
CA MET A 62 12.63 13.92 13.88
C MET A 62 12.29 15.39 13.58
N PRO A 63 13.22 16.33 13.80
CA PRO A 63 12.98 17.73 13.42
C PRO A 63 12.84 17.83 11.89
N LEU A 64 11.75 18.44 11.45
CA LEU A 64 11.59 18.95 10.10
C LEU A 64 11.33 20.42 10.23
N ASP A 65 12.14 21.24 9.58
CA ASP A 65 11.89 22.66 9.45
C ASP A 65 10.78 22.84 8.39
N MET A 66 9.54 22.89 8.85
CA MET A 66 8.39 23.28 8.03
C MET A 66 8.05 24.73 8.35
N GLU A 67 8.20 25.60 7.37
CA GLU A 67 8.05 27.05 7.54
C GLU A 67 6.59 27.51 7.70
N ASP A 68 5.59 26.64 7.49
CA ASP A 68 4.18 27.06 7.50
C ASP A 68 3.37 26.41 8.63
N PRO A 69 2.85 27.19 9.59
CA PRO A 69 2.07 26.71 10.73
C PRO A 69 0.58 26.52 10.42
N ASP A 70 0.20 26.16 9.19
CA ASP A 70 -1.20 25.99 8.85
C ASP A 70 -1.85 24.84 9.67
N TYR A 71 -3.18 24.93 9.90
CA TYR A 71 -3.93 24.01 10.78
C TYR A 71 -3.75 22.53 10.45
N ASP A 72 -3.45 22.20 9.19
CA ASP A 72 -3.19 20.84 8.72
C ASP A 72 -1.69 20.44 8.75
N SER A 73 -0.83 21.31 9.27
CA SER A 73 0.62 21.11 9.31
C SER A 73 1.05 19.82 10.03
N LYS A 74 0.36 19.45 11.12
CA LYS A 74 0.68 18.23 11.87
C LYS A 74 0.42 16.94 11.08
N THR A 75 -0.66 16.90 10.30
CA THR A 75 -0.96 15.74 9.44
C THR A 75 0.07 15.64 8.32
N HIS A 76 0.42 16.75 7.68
CA HIS A 76 1.44 16.80 6.64
C HIS A 76 2.82 16.41 7.19
N GLU A 77 3.20 16.94 8.34
CA GLU A 77 4.46 16.56 9.02
C GLU A 77 4.52 15.05 9.30
N ARG A 78 3.43 14.44 9.79
CA ARG A 78 3.35 13.00 10.03
C ARG A 78 3.55 12.21 8.74
N ILE A 79 2.86 12.58 7.67
CA ILE A 79 2.97 11.93 6.34
C ILE A 79 4.41 11.99 5.83
N ILE A 80 5.06 13.17 5.88
CA ILE A 80 6.44 13.35 5.42
C ILE A 80 7.41 12.50 6.24
N LYS A 81 7.32 12.57 7.58
CA LYS A 81 8.21 11.82 8.48
C LYS A 81 8.07 10.31 8.31
N MET A 82 6.85 9.80 8.20
CA MET A 82 6.61 8.36 7.92
C MET A 82 7.20 7.95 6.57
N ALA A 83 7.01 8.77 5.53
CA ALA A 83 7.57 8.50 4.21
C ALA A 83 9.10 8.42 4.25
N ILE A 84 9.78 9.36 4.93
CA ILE A 84 11.24 9.36 5.08
C ILE A 84 11.71 8.07 5.76
N LEU A 85 11.07 7.64 6.86
CA LEU A 85 11.45 6.42 7.58
C LEU A 85 11.30 5.18 6.70
N ALA A 86 10.18 5.03 6.02
CA ALA A 86 9.94 3.89 5.14
C ALA A 86 10.86 3.90 3.90
N LEU A 87 11.15 5.07 3.31
CA LEU A 87 12.09 5.19 2.20
C LEU A 87 13.51 4.80 2.62
N ARG A 88 13.98 5.26 3.79
CA ARG A 88 15.29 4.89 4.35
C ARG A 88 15.43 3.38 4.53
N GLU A 89 14.38 2.71 5.03
CA GLU A 89 14.39 1.26 5.12
C GLU A 89 14.45 0.61 3.74
N ALA A 90 13.63 1.08 2.78
CA ALA A 90 13.55 0.52 1.43
C ALA A 90 14.88 0.54 0.68
N VAL A 91 15.72 1.57 0.90
CA VAL A 91 17.05 1.70 0.25
C VAL A 91 18.21 1.22 1.14
N SER A 92 17.92 0.75 2.34
CA SER A 92 18.93 0.38 3.34
C SER A 92 19.88 -0.71 2.82
N GLY A 93 21.18 -0.50 3.04
CA GLY A 93 22.22 -1.46 2.63
C GLY A 93 22.55 -1.49 1.13
N LEU A 94 21.94 -0.61 0.33
CA LEU A 94 22.20 -0.52 -1.10
C LEU A 94 23.08 0.68 -1.45
N ALA A 95 24.11 0.46 -2.27
CA ALA A 95 24.96 1.50 -2.78
C ALA A 95 24.37 2.08 -4.10
N ILE A 96 23.30 2.87 -3.99
CA ILE A 96 22.67 3.53 -5.12
C ILE A 96 23.48 4.76 -5.51
N LYS A 97 24.05 4.76 -6.72
CA LYS A 97 25.00 5.82 -7.18
C LYS A 97 24.30 6.95 -7.94
N GLN A 98 23.15 6.68 -8.53
CA GLN A 98 22.42 7.65 -9.35
C GLN A 98 21.04 7.93 -8.69
N PRO A 99 20.55 9.17 -8.76
CA PRO A 99 19.20 9.47 -8.33
C PRO A 99 18.17 8.64 -9.10
N ILE A 100 17.24 8.02 -8.37
CA ILE A 100 16.23 7.09 -8.90
C ILE A 100 14.85 7.73 -8.97
N PRO A 101 13.99 7.27 -9.90
CA PRO A 101 12.59 7.71 -9.98
C PRO A 101 11.82 7.39 -8.71
N LEU A 102 10.89 8.28 -8.35
CA LEU A 102 9.91 8.10 -7.28
C LEU A 102 8.50 8.12 -7.87
N ILE A 103 7.72 7.08 -7.62
CA ILE A 103 6.29 7.04 -7.95
C ILE A 103 5.54 7.04 -6.61
N LEU A 104 4.84 8.14 -6.35
CA LEU A 104 4.19 8.41 -5.08
C LEU A 104 2.69 8.14 -5.18
N ALA A 105 2.20 7.19 -4.40
CA ALA A 105 0.77 6.97 -4.20
C ALA A 105 0.24 8.02 -3.23
N MET A 106 -0.79 8.75 -3.66
CA MET A 106 -1.42 9.84 -2.92
C MET A 106 -2.90 9.52 -2.63
N PRO A 107 -3.49 10.13 -1.62
CA PRO A 107 -4.92 10.04 -1.36
C PRO A 107 -5.76 10.46 -2.57
N GLU A 108 -6.98 9.94 -2.62
CA GLU A 108 -7.98 10.45 -3.57
C GLU A 108 -8.36 11.89 -3.16
N PRO A 109 -8.49 12.81 -4.12
CA PRO A 109 -8.99 14.15 -3.84
C PRO A 109 -10.41 14.06 -3.26
N VAL A 110 -10.63 14.66 -2.11
CA VAL A 110 -11.95 14.78 -1.47
C VAL A 110 -12.33 16.25 -1.47
N GLU A 111 -13.53 16.56 -1.94
CA GLU A 111 -14.03 17.92 -2.00
C GLU A 111 -14.05 18.56 -0.60
N ASN A 112 -13.60 19.80 -0.51
CA ASN A 112 -13.49 20.59 0.73
C ASN A 112 -12.55 20.01 1.80
N VAL A 113 -11.68 19.06 1.46
CA VAL A 113 -10.60 18.57 2.32
C VAL A 113 -9.27 19.06 1.77
N MET A 114 -8.50 19.75 2.61
CA MET A 114 -7.13 20.13 2.27
C MET A 114 -6.25 18.88 2.29
N HIS A 115 -5.60 18.61 1.17
CA HIS A 115 -4.65 17.51 1.02
C HIS A 115 -3.23 18.07 0.95
N LEU A 116 -2.27 17.26 1.37
CA LEU A 116 -0.86 17.55 1.11
C LEU A 116 -0.62 17.50 -0.41
N GLU A 117 -0.19 18.64 -0.94
CA GLU A 117 0.13 18.74 -2.37
C GLU A 117 1.28 17.78 -2.73
N PRO A 118 1.13 16.98 -3.81
CA PRO A 118 2.15 16.02 -4.21
C PRO A 118 3.54 16.64 -4.36
N GLN A 119 3.62 17.84 -4.92
CA GLN A 119 4.87 18.57 -5.13
C GLN A 119 5.55 18.93 -3.80
N THR A 120 4.77 19.31 -2.79
CA THR A 120 5.29 19.62 -1.44
C THR A 120 5.88 18.37 -0.81
N LEU A 121 5.20 17.23 -0.90
CA LEU A 121 5.72 15.97 -0.39
C LEU A 121 6.98 15.54 -1.16
N ILE A 122 6.96 15.57 -2.48
CA ILE A 122 8.12 15.23 -3.32
C ILE A 122 9.32 16.11 -2.96
N ALA A 123 9.15 17.44 -2.88
CA ALA A 123 10.22 18.37 -2.53
C ALA A 123 10.82 18.06 -1.14
N SER A 124 9.96 17.78 -0.16
CA SER A 124 10.39 17.41 1.19
C SER A 124 11.19 16.09 1.23
N LEU A 125 10.83 15.13 0.38
CA LEU A 125 11.55 13.84 0.29
C LEU A 125 12.88 13.97 -0.47
N VAL A 126 12.89 14.70 -1.57
CA VAL A 126 14.10 14.94 -2.40
C VAL A 126 15.13 15.76 -1.65
N SER A 127 14.71 16.65 -0.76
CA SER A 127 15.63 17.45 0.08
C SER A 127 16.41 16.61 1.09
N GLN A 128 16.04 15.35 1.34
CA GLN A 128 16.75 14.48 2.26
C GLN A 128 18.08 14.00 1.64
N PRO A 129 19.24 14.34 2.23
CA PRO A 129 20.54 14.08 1.61
C PRO A 129 20.92 12.61 1.51
N ASP A 130 20.26 11.76 2.29
CA ASP A 130 20.49 10.32 2.37
C ASP A 130 19.50 9.51 1.49
N LEU A 131 18.56 10.16 0.85
CA LEU A 131 17.63 9.53 -0.09
C LEU A 131 18.06 9.83 -1.54
N PRO A 132 18.37 8.80 -2.35
CA PRO A 132 18.84 8.97 -3.72
C PRO A 132 17.67 9.21 -4.68
N LEU A 133 16.89 10.27 -4.50
CA LEU A 133 15.70 10.57 -5.27
C LEU A 133 15.97 11.56 -6.40
N SER A 134 15.28 11.39 -7.54
CA SER A 134 15.30 12.31 -8.67
C SER A 134 14.00 13.11 -8.71
N GLU A 135 14.07 14.42 -8.45
CA GLU A 135 12.91 15.31 -8.56
C GLU A 135 12.33 15.31 -9.99
N ALA A 136 13.19 15.36 -10.99
CA ALA A 136 12.78 15.37 -12.40
C ALA A 136 12.08 14.07 -12.85
N LYS A 137 12.18 12.98 -12.08
CA LYS A 137 11.58 11.68 -12.35
C LYS A 137 10.61 11.27 -11.21
N ALA A 138 10.11 12.24 -10.46
CA ALA A 138 9.11 12.02 -9.43
C ALA A 138 7.71 12.26 -9.99
N HIS A 139 6.79 11.33 -9.73
CA HIS A 139 5.39 11.38 -10.16
C HIS A 139 4.45 11.00 -9.04
N SER A 140 3.25 11.57 -9.03
CA SER A 140 2.16 11.18 -8.13
C SER A 140 1.05 10.46 -8.87
N ILE A 141 0.34 9.57 -8.15
CA ILE A 141 -0.88 8.90 -8.59
C ILE A 141 -1.90 9.08 -7.47
N GLU A 142 -2.93 9.87 -7.73
CA GLU A 142 -3.90 10.34 -6.74
C GLU A 142 -5.18 9.49 -6.77
N THR A 143 -5.04 8.18 -6.65
CA THR A 143 -6.13 7.22 -6.68
C THR A 143 -6.27 6.40 -5.39
N GLY A 144 -5.73 6.92 -4.30
CA GLY A 144 -5.90 6.35 -2.96
C GLY A 144 -5.29 4.96 -2.80
N ARG A 145 -6.05 4.04 -2.21
CA ARG A 145 -5.55 2.70 -1.85
C ARG A 145 -5.01 1.89 -3.04
N ALA A 146 -5.56 2.08 -4.25
CA ALA A 146 -5.13 1.34 -5.45
C ALA A 146 -3.87 1.93 -6.13
N ALA A 147 -3.46 3.15 -5.77
CA ALA A 147 -2.45 3.92 -6.49
C ALA A 147 -1.11 3.20 -6.65
N THR A 148 -0.60 2.51 -5.62
CA THR A 148 0.67 1.80 -5.72
C THR A 148 0.64 0.69 -6.76
N ILE A 149 -0.43 -0.11 -6.83
CA ILE A 149 -0.51 -1.18 -7.85
C ILE A 149 -0.64 -0.58 -9.25
N GLN A 150 -1.36 0.53 -9.42
CA GLN A 150 -1.40 1.26 -10.69
C GLN A 150 -0.01 1.79 -11.08
N GLY A 151 0.75 2.27 -10.11
CA GLY A 151 2.12 2.76 -10.31
C GLY A 151 3.10 1.71 -10.84
N LEU A 152 2.79 0.41 -10.75
CA LEU A 152 3.61 -0.64 -11.34
C LEU A 152 3.73 -0.53 -12.86
N GLU A 153 2.71 -0.02 -13.57
CA GLU A 153 2.80 0.22 -15.01
C GLU A 153 3.84 1.31 -15.34
N LEU A 154 3.84 2.39 -14.56
CA LEU A 154 4.84 3.46 -14.73
C LEU A 154 6.24 2.98 -14.30
N ALA A 155 6.33 2.21 -13.22
CA ALA A 155 7.60 1.61 -12.80
C ALA A 155 8.18 0.69 -13.89
N GLN A 156 7.33 -0.10 -14.56
CA GLN A 156 7.73 -0.93 -15.67
C GLN A 156 8.32 -0.10 -16.83
N ARG A 157 7.69 1.02 -17.17
CA ARG A 157 8.23 1.93 -18.22
C ARG A 157 9.59 2.48 -17.84
N TYR A 158 9.78 2.97 -16.62
CA TYR A 158 11.08 3.44 -16.15
C TYR A 158 12.16 2.37 -16.23
N LEU A 159 11.84 1.16 -15.77
CA LEU A 159 12.81 0.05 -15.74
C LEU A 159 13.17 -0.46 -17.14
N TYR A 160 12.20 -0.61 -18.04
CA TYR A 160 12.43 -1.26 -19.33
C TYR A 160 12.63 -0.30 -20.50
N GLU A 161 11.94 0.83 -20.52
CA GLU A 161 12.05 1.84 -21.59
C GLU A 161 13.02 2.96 -21.18
N GLY A 162 12.98 3.40 -19.92
CA GLY A 162 13.85 4.44 -19.38
C GLY A 162 15.24 3.95 -19.01
N GLY A 163 15.48 2.64 -18.94
CA GLY A 163 16.78 2.04 -18.63
C GLY A 163 17.22 2.18 -17.18
N GLU A 164 16.31 2.53 -16.27
CA GLU A 164 16.62 2.66 -14.84
C GLU A 164 16.91 1.29 -14.23
N ASP A 165 17.87 1.22 -13.30
CA ASP A 165 18.16 0.02 -12.54
C ASP A 165 17.15 -0.18 -11.40
N TYR A 166 16.68 0.92 -10.84
CA TYR A 166 15.76 0.97 -9.70
C TYR A 166 14.66 2.02 -9.89
N VAL A 167 13.51 1.75 -9.27
CA VAL A 167 12.39 2.69 -9.11
C VAL A 167 11.84 2.53 -7.70
N LEU A 168 11.60 3.63 -6.98
CA LEU A 168 10.84 3.65 -5.74
C LEU A 168 9.36 3.86 -6.02
N LEU A 169 8.52 3.04 -5.41
CA LEU A 169 7.07 3.07 -5.56
C LEU A 169 6.39 2.82 -4.22
N GLY A 170 5.51 3.71 -3.80
CA GLY A 170 4.77 3.54 -2.56
C GLY A 170 4.07 4.81 -2.14
N GLY A 171 3.59 4.85 -0.90
CA GLY A 171 2.87 6.00 -0.37
C GLY A 171 2.99 6.13 1.13
N SER A 172 2.53 7.28 1.61
CA SER A 172 2.41 7.63 3.01
C SER A 172 1.12 8.39 3.21
N ASP A 173 0.31 8.01 4.21
CA ASP A 173 -0.98 8.65 4.46
C ASP A 173 -1.32 8.66 5.95
N SER A 174 -2.21 9.57 6.35
CA SER A 174 -2.67 9.69 7.71
C SER A 174 -4.09 10.24 7.76
N TYR A 175 -4.95 9.58 8.53
CA TYR A 175 -6.27 10.10 8.88
C TYR A 175 -6.25 10.96 10.15
N TYR A 176 -5.09 11.39 10.59
CA TYR A 176 -4.96 12.26 11.77
C TYR A 176 -5.63 13.62 11.54
N GLY A 177 -6.47 14.03 12.48
CA GLY A 177 -7.12 15.35 12.45
C GLY A 177 -8.56 15.38 11.94
N TYR A 178 -9.33 16.33 12.45
CA TYR A 178 -10.74 16.49 12.06
C TYR A 178 -10.96 16.75 10.57
N PRO A 179 -10.11 17.48 9.84
CA PRO A 179 -10.31 17.66 8.39
C PRO A 179 -10.43 16.35 7.62
N ARG A 180 -9.69 15.30 8.05
CA ARG A 180 -9.74 13.97 7.44
C ARG A 180 -10.87 13.10 7.99
N LEU A 181 -11.26 13.29 9.25
CA LEU A 181 -12.26 12.48 9.93
C LEU A 181 -13.70 12.97 9.69
N SER A 182 -13.92 14.29 9.58
CA SER A 182 -15.27 14.86 9.47
C SER A 182 -16.08 14.34 8.28
N PRO A 183 -15.55 14.27 7.05
CA PRO A 183 -16.29 13.72 5.92
C PRO A 183 -16.66 12.23 6.12
N LEU A 184 -15.79 11.45 6.75
CA LEU A 184 -16.05 10.05 7.06
C LEU A 184 -17.15 9.90 8.12
N ASP A 185 -17.14 10.76 9.12
CA ASP A 185 -18.17 10.79 10.18
C ASP A 185 -19.55 11.23 9.64
N GLU A 186 -19.56 12.15 8.67
CA GLU A 186 -20.78 12.56 7.96
C GLU A 186 -21.49 11.38 7.29
N HIS A 187 -20.71 10.45 6.77
CA HIS A 187 -21.19 9.24 6.12
C HIS A 187 -21.26 8.02 7.06
N SER A 188 -21.08 8.22 8.38
CA SER A 188 -21.11 7.16 9.40
C SER A 188 -20.13 6.01 9.14
N ARG A 189 -18.96 6.33 8.56
CA ARG A 189 -17.94 5.36 8.17
C ARG A 189 -16.90 5.07 9.26
N LEU A 190 -16.92 5.79 10.36
CA LEU A 190 -15.90 5.68 11.42
C LEU A 190 -16.26 4.58 12.43
N LEU A 191 -15.27 3.79 12.82
CA LEU A 191 -15.41 2.81 13.89
C LEU A 191 -15.51 3.53 15.24
N THR A 192 -16.68 3.43 15.85
CA THR A 192 -16.98 3.99 17.18
C THR A 192 -17.73 2.95 18.03
N PRO A 193 -17.79 3.09 19.37
CA PRO A 193 -18.65 2.25 20.17
C PRO A 193 -20.10 2.28 19.66
N GLY A 194 -20.62 1.10 19.29
CA GLY A 194 -21.97 0.96 18.76
C GLY A 194 -22.15 1.19 17.26
N SER A 195 -21.07 1.50 16.51
CA SER A 195 -21.15 1.48 15.04
C SER A 195 -21.39 0.05 14.54
N THR A 196 -22.25 -0.11 13.54
CA THR A 196 -22.58 -1.41 12.93
C THR A 196 -21.81 -1.68 11.65
N ASP A 197 -21.29 -0.62 11.01
CA ASP A 197 -20.53 -0.70 9.78
C ASP A 197 -19.60 0.53 9.73
N GLY A 198 -18.30 0.30 9.81
CA GLY A 198 -17.31 1.37 9.84
C GLY A 198 -15.90 0.81 9.98
N PHE A 199 -14.91 1.64 9.69
CA PHE A 199 -13.51 1.26 9.75
C PHE A 199 -12.73 2.08 10.77
N ALA A 200 -11.61 1.52 11.23
CA ALA A 200 -10.65 2.23 12.05
C ALA A 200 -9.69 3.02 11.14
N PRO A 201 -9.75 4.37 11.11
CA PRO A 201 -8.74 5.16 10.42
C PRO A 201 -7.36 4.89 11.02
N GLY A 202 -6.35 4.81 10.16
CA GLY A 202 -4.97 4.58 10.55
C GLY A 202 -4.02 5.62 9.96
N GLU A 203 -2.74 5.33 10.05
CA GLU A 203 -1.67 6.05 9.40
C GLU A 203 -0.46 5.15 9.22
N GLY A 204 0.34 5.43 8.19
CA GLY A 204 1.55 4.68 7.91
C GLY A 204 2.16 5.04 6.57
N ALA A 205 3.31 4.47 6.30
CA ALA A 205 3.98 4.56 5.03
C ALA A 205 4.52 3.20 4.61
N ALA A 206 4.51 2.95 3.31
CA ALA A 206 5.18 1.78 2.74
C ALA A 206 5.73 2.12 1.36
N PHE A 207 6.96 1.66 1.10
CA PHE A 207 7.65 1.85 -0.17
C PHE A 207 8.36 0.57 -0.59
N LEU A 208 8.34 0.34 -1.89
CA LEU A 208 9.01 -0.77 -2.58
C LEU A 208 10.12 -0.20 -3.46
N LEU A 209 11.32 -0.71 -3.33
CA LEU A 209 12.36 -0.51 -4.31
C LEU A 209 12.27 -1.65 -5.33
N LEU A 210 12.04 -1.30 -6.58
CA LEU A 210 11.78 -2.21 -7.67
C LEU A 210 12.95 -2.23 -8.66
N THR A 211 13.22 -3.40 -9.26
CA THR A 211 14.25 -3.57 -10.30
C THR A 211 13.80 -4.56 -11.36
N ARG A 212 14.33 -4.44 -12.59
CA ARG A 212 14.19 -5.46 -13.64
C ARG A 212 15.27 -6.55 -13.56
N HIS A 213 16.32 -6.34 -12.76
CA HIS A 213 17.51 -7.18 -12.71
C HIS A 213 17.41 -8.19 -11.55
N PRO A 214 17.30 -9.51 -11.81
CA PRO A 214 17.22 -10.51 -10.74
C PRO A 214 18.42 -10.49 -9.80
N GLN A 215 19.61 -10.12 -10.31
CA GLN A 215 20.84 -10.00 -9.52
C GLN A 215 20.79 -8.88 -8.49
N LEU A 216 20.01 -7.82 -8.74
CA LEU A 216 19.83 -6.66 -7.84
C LEU A 216 18.63 -6.85 -6.90
N ALA A 217 17.84 -7.91 -7.08
CA ALA A 217 16.69 -8.19 -6.24
C ALA A 217 17.12 -8.60 -4.83
N LEU A 218 16.29 -8.21 -3.84
CA LEU A 218 16.41 -8.68 -2.46
C LEU A 218 16.34 -10.20 -2.44
N CYS A 219 17.42 -10.83 -1.95
CA CYS A 219 17.56 -12.27 -1.94
C CYS A 219 17.64 -12.80 -0.51
N ARG A 220 16.80 -13.77 -0.18
CA ARG A 220 16.87 -14.52 1.08
C ARG A 220 16.81 -16.01 0.77
N ASP A 221 17.75 -16.78 1.31
CA ASP A 221 17.83 -18.24 1.10
C ASP A 221 17.73 -18.66 -0.38
N GLN A 222 18.49 -17.98 -1.24
CA GLN A 222 18.51 -18.18 -2.71
C GLN A 222 17.18 -17.88 -3.43
N HIS A 223 16.25 -17.17 -2.79
CA HIS A 223 14.97 -16.79 -3.38
C HIS A 223 14.83 -15.27 -3.50
N ILE A 224 14.12 -14.86 -4.53
CA ILE A 224 13.71 -13.48 -4.81
C ILE A 224 12.20 -13.44 -5.04
N ILE A 225 11.60 -12.27 -4.90
CA ILE A 225 10.17 -12.05 -5.15
C ILE A 225 9.98 -11.32 -6.46
N ALA A 226 9.24 -11.96 -7.36
CA ALA A 226 8.80 -11.39 -8.64
C ALA A 226 7.35 -10.89 -8.54
N LEU A 227 7.09 -9.73 -9.10
CA LEU A 227 5.74 -9.19 -9.29
C LEU A 227 5.24 -9.55 -10.69
N GLY A 228 3.99 -10.00 -10.77
CA GLY A 228 3.28 -10.19 -12.03
C GLY A 228 2.83 -8.86 -12.63
N GLN A 229 2.19 -8.93 -13.79
CA GLN A 229 1.53 -7.76 -14.36
C GLN A 229 0.39 -7.29 -13.45
N PRO A 230 0.24 -5.98 -13.21
CA PRO A 230 -0.88 -5.48 -12.46
C PRO A 230 -2.18 -5.65 -13.24
N GLY A 231 -3.25 -5.99 -12.54
CA GLY A 231 -4.61 -5.91 -13.06
C GLY A 231 -5.25 -4.63 -12.51
N ILE A 232 -5.72 -3.76 -13.39
CA ILE A 232 -6.29 -2.46 -13.05
C ILE A 232 -7.65 -2.33 -13.73
N ALA A 233 -8.68 -2.00 -12.97
CA ALA A 233 -10.03 -1.85 -13.48
C ALA A 233 -10.83 -0.80 -12.71
N GLN A 234 -11.99 -0.48 -13.22
CA GLN A 234 -12.93 0.44 -12.58
C GLN A 234 -14.23 -0.28 -12.24
N GLU A 235 -14.77 0.02 -11.05
CA GLU A 235 -16.10 -0.39 -10.59
C GLU A 235 -17.06 0.79 -10.75
N PRO A 236 -18.01 0.74 -11.68
CA PRO A 236 -18.98 1.83 -11.86
C PRO A 236 -19.83 2.07 -10.60
N GLY A 237 -20.26 1.00 -9.94
CA GLY A 237 -21.00 1.05 -8.67
C GLY A 237 -20.08 1.14 -7.47
N HIS A 238 -19.09 2.05 -7.50
CA HIS A 238 -18.17 2.24 -6.37
C HIS A 238 -18.84 2.93 -5.17
N MET A 239 -18.14 3.00 -4.04
CA MET A 239 -18.70 3.47 -2.78
C MET A 239 -19.30 4.89 -2.83
N LEU A 240 -18.74 5.76 -3.67
CA LEU A 240 -19.17 7.15 -3.84
C LEU A 240 -20.10 7.33 -5.05
N SER A 241 -20.63 6.25 -5.64
CA SER A 241 -21.46 6.27 -6.84
C SER A 241 -22.91 5.97 -6.51
N ASP A 242 -23.82 6.56 -7.27
CA ASP A 242 -25.25 6.21 -7.25
C ASP A 242 -25.57 5.00 -8.13
N GLU A 243 -24.59 4.49 -8.92
CA GLU A 243 -24.78 3.31 -9.75
C GLU A 243 -24.87 2.03 -8.90
N PRO A 244 -25.68 1.05 -9.31
CA PRO A 244 -25.77 -0.21 -8.60
C PRO A 244 -24.43 -0.96 -8.62
N TYR A 245 -23.99 -1.41 -7.45
CA TYR A 245 -22.83 -2.26 -7.32
C TYR A 245 -22.99 -3.60 -8.04
N ARG A 246 -22.03 -3.98 -8.88
CA ARG A 246 -22.04 -5.22 -9.68
C ARG A 246 -20.86 -6.13 -9.43
N GLY A 247 -19.83 -5.65 -8.75
CA GLY A 247 -18.58 -6.39 -8.49
C GLY A 247 -17.81 -6.70 -9.76
N GLU A 248 -17.84 -5.82 -10.74
CA GLU A 248 -17.16 -6.00 -12.02
C GLU A 248 -15.70 -5.54 -11.97
N GLY A 249 -15.44 -4.45 -11.24
CA GLY A 249 -14.12 -3.85 -11.19
C GLY A 249 -13.08 -4.79 -10.56
N LEU A 250 -13.32 -5.29 -9.35
CA LEU A 250 -12.37 -6.17 -8.69
C LEU A 250 -12.24 -7.54 -9.38
N ASP A 251 -13.34 -8.07 -9.93
CA ASP A 251 -13.32 -9.29 -10.77
C ASP A 251 -12.40 -9.11 -11.97
N LEU A 252 -12.53 -7.98 -12.68
CA LEU A 252 -11.69 -7.69 -13.86
C LEU A 252 -10.22 -7.49 -13.45
N ALA A 253 -9.95 -6.78 -12.35
CA ALA A 253 -8.59 -6.62 -11.83
C ALA A 253 -7.95 -7.98 -11.52
N PHE A 254 -8.67 -8.90 -10.88
CA PHE A 254 -8.19 -10.26 -10.63
C PHE A 254 -7.90 -11.01 -11.94
N LYS A 255 -8.81 -10.97 -12.91
CA LYS A 255 -8.62 -11.63 -14.21
C LYS A 255 -7.40 -11.09 -14.96
N GLN A 256 -7.17 -9.79 -14.91
CA GLN A 256 -5.99 -9.19 -15.54
C GLN A 256 -4.69 -9.58 -14.83
N ALA A 257 -4.64 -9.50 -13.50
CA ALA A 257 -3.46 -9.87 -12.71
C ALA A 257 -3.10 -11.37 -12.83
N LEU A 258 -4.10 -12.21 -13.13
CA LEU A 258 -3.98 -13.65 -13.26
C LEU A 258 -3.98 -14.14 -14.72
N LYS A 259 -4.04 -13.20 -15.68
CA LYS A 259 -4.01 -13.53 -17.10
C LYS A 259 -2.75 -14.32 -17.46
N ASP A 260 -2.94 -15.38 -18.21
CA ASP A 260 -1.86 -16.26 -18.68
C ASP A 260 -1.02 -16.90 -17.56
N TYR A 261 -1.47 -16.81 -16.30
CA TYR A 261 -0.82 -17.46 -15.18
C TYR A 261 -1.17 -18.95 -15.12
N THR A 262 -0.16 -19.79 -15.29
CA THR A 262 -0.28 -21.25 -15.24
C THR A 262 0.52 -21.88 -14.10
N GLY A 263 1.00 -21.04 -13.17
CA GLY A 263 1.80 -21.47 -12.03
C GLY A 263 0.98 -22.08 -10.88
N ILE A 264 1.55 -22.05 -9.70
CA ILE A 264 0.94 -22.58 -8.48
C ILE A 264 -0.29 -21.75 -8.11
N PRO A 265 -1.46 -22.37 -7.81
CA PRO A 265 -2.64 -21.62 -7.37
C PRO A 265 -2.34 -20.69 -6.19
N ILE A 266 -3.01 -19.53 -6.16
CA ILE A 266 -2.83 -18.51 -5.13
C ILE A 266 -3.03 -19.11 -3.75
N HIS A 267 -2.03 -18.98 -2.90
CA HIS A 267 -1.98 -19.53 -1.55
C HIS A 267 -2.58 -18.57 -0.52
N THR A 268 -2.26 -17.27 -0.62
CA THR A 268 -2.74 -16.24 0.29
C THR A 268 -3.15 -14.99 -0.49
N ILE A 269 -4.24 -14.38 -0.08
CA ILE A 269 -4.73 -13.10 -0.61
C ILE A 269 -4.54 -12.04 0.47
N TYR A 270 -3.81 -10.97 0.15
CA TYR A 270 -3.66 -9.78 0.99
C TYR A 270 -4.65 -8.72 0.53
N SER A 271 -5.52 -8.30 1.42
CA SER A 271 -6.73 -7.55 1.15
C SER A 271 -6.69 -6.15 1.74
N SER A 272 -7.18 -5.16 0.99
CA SER A 272 -7.42 -3.81 1.49
C SER A 272 -8.74 -3.66 2.25
N MET A 273 -9.48 -4.74 2.50
CA MET A 273 -10.70 -4.66 3.33
C MET A 273 -10.35 -4.08 4.71
N ASN A 274 -11.14 -3.12 5.14
CA ASN A 274 -10.91 -2.34 6.36
C ASN A 274 -12.00 -2.51 7.44
N GLY A 275 -12.96 -3.42 7.21
CA GLY A 275 -14.06 -3.71 8.12
C GLY A 275 -15.44 -3.28 7.60
N GLU A 276 -15.51 -2.37 6.62
CA GLU A 276 -16.80 -1.97 6.03
C GLU A 276 -17.38 -3.09 5.17
N SER A 277 -18.68 -3.32 5.29
CA SER A 277 -19.41 -4.43 4.64
C SER A 277 -19.40 -4.35 3.11
N TYR A 278 -19.25 -3.16 2.54
CA TYR A 278 -19.13 -2.95 1.11
C TYR A 278 -17.97 -3.76 0.52
N TRP A 279 -16.78 -3.69 1.13
CA TRP A 279 -15.58 -4.37 0.64
C TRP A 279 -15.69 -5.89 0.73
N ALA A 280 -16.36 -6.40 1.78
CA ALA A 280 -16.59 -7.84 1.93
C ALA A 280 -17.51 -8.38 0.81
N LYS A 281 -18.54 -7.62 0.42
CA LYS A 281 -19.43 -7.97 -0.70
C LYS A 281 -18.67 -7.96 -2.03
N GLU A 282 -17.87 -6.92 -2.27
CA GLU A 282 -17.04 -6.78 -3.46
C GLU A 282 -16.08 -7.97 -3.62
N TYR A 283 -15.33 -8.25 -2.56
CA TYR A 283 -14.40 -9.38 -2.54
C TYR A 283 -15.12 -10.72 -2.78
N GLY A 284 -16.27 -10.95 -2.14
CA GLY A 284 -17.03 -12.19 -2.30
C GLY A 284 -17.41 -12.48 -3.76
N VAL A 285 -17.82 -11.45 -4.51
CA VAL A 285 -18.14 -11.57 -5.94
C VAL A 285 -16.88 -11.89 -6.76
N ALA A 286 -15.82 -11.14 -6.57
CA ALA A 286 -14.55 -11.34 -7.28
C ALA A 286 -13.94 -12.71 -6.98
N PHE A 287 -13.99 -13.15 -5.71
CA PHE A 287 -13.50 -14.45 -5.28
C PHE A 287 -14.22 -15.61 -5.98
N ILE A 288 -15.57 -15.61 -5.97
CA ILE A 288 -16.36 -16.68 -6.59
C ILE A 288 -16.07 -16.78 -8.09
N ARG A 289 -15.99 -15.65 -8.78
CA ARG A 289 -15.74 -15.58 -10.23
C ARG A 289 -14.35 -16.07 -10.62
N ASN A 290 -13.37 -15.94 -9.71
CA ASN A 290 -11.98 -16.32 -9.94
C ASN A 290 -11.52 -17.56 -9.15
N LYS A 291 -12.45 -18.31 -8.54
CA LYS A 291 -12.15 -19.43 -7.62
C LYS A 291 -11.14 -20.43 -8.15
N LYS A 292 -11.10 -20.67 -9.46
CA LYS A 292 -10.18 -21.65 -10.09
C LYS A 292 -8.70 -21.27 -9.96
N ALA A 293 -8.39 -20.00 -9.72
CA ALA A 293 -7.03 -19.50 -9.55
C ALA A 293 -6.52 -19.67 -8.11
N PHE A 294 -7.39 -19.99 -7.17
CA PHE A 294 -7.09 -20.05 -5.75
C PHE A 294 -7.00 -21.50 -5.27
N GLN A 295 -6.19 -21.74 -4.24
CA GLN A 295 -6.21 -23.02 -3.54
C GLN A 295 -7.54 -23.26 -2.84
N ASP A 296 -7.90 -24.54 -2.61
CA ASP A 296 -9.17 -24.88 -1.92
C ASP A 296 -9.30 -24.23 -0.54
N LYS A 297 -8.16 -24.06 0.15
CA LYS A 297 -8.08 -23.41 1.47
C LYS A 297 -7.18 -22.18 1.36
N VAL A 298 -7.51 -21.27 0.45
CA VAL A 298 -6.78 -20.00 0.33
C VAL A 298 -6.93 -19.20 1.61
N LYS A 299 -5.80 -18.71 2.14
CA LYS A 299 -5.79 -17.81 3.29
C LYS A 299 -6.09 -16.39 2.84
N ILE A 300 -6.86 -15.66 3.63
CA ILE A 300 -7.11 -14.23 3.42
C ILE A 300 -6.54 -13.47 4.61
N GLU A 301 -5.70 -12.49 4.33
CA GLU A 301 -5.15 -11.58 5.31
C GLU A 301 -5.84 -10.23 5.21
N HIS A 302 -6.24 -9.71 6.36
CA HIS A 302 -6.84 -8.38 6.54
C HIS A 302 -5.96 -7.54 7.45
N PRO A 303 -4.80 -7.05 6.99
CA PRO A 303 -3.86 -6.37 7.87
C PRO A 303 -4.42 -5.09 8.50
N ALA A 304 -5.45 -4.48 7.90
CA ALA A 304 -6.15 -3.35 8.48
C ALA A 304 -6.72 -3.62 9.88
N ASP A 305 -7.08 -4.88 10.21
CA ASP A 305 -7.54 -5.28 11.55
C ASP A 305 -6.46 -5.05 12.63
N CYS A 306 -5.21 -4.95 12.22
CA CYS A 306 -4.07 -4.73 13.11
C CYS A 306 -3.71 -3.25 13.26
N TYR A 307 -3.68 -2.49 12.17
CA TYR A 307 -3.14 -1.13 12.15
C TYR A 307 -4.10 -0.04 11.65
N GLY A 308 -5.32 -0.39 11.27
CA GLY A 308 -6.29 0.51 10.66
C GLY A 308 -6.11 0.67 9.15
N ASP A 309 -6.91 1.52 8.53
CA ASP A 309 -6.78 1.85 7.11
C ASP A 309 -5.61 2.81 6.90
N LEU A 310 -4.67 2.45 6.04
CA LEU A 310 -3.47 3.25 5.76
C LEU A 310 -3.64 4.16 4.52
N GLY A 311 -4.86 4.34 4.01
CA GLY A 311 -5.12 5.19 2.85
C GLY A 311 -4.24 4.82 1.65
N SER A 312 -3.55 5.81 1.07
CA SER A 312 -2.70 5.60 -0.11
C SER A 312 -1.48 4.69 0.11
N ALA A 313 -1.06 4.46 1.35
CA ALA A 313 0.02 3.52 1.68
C ALA A 313 -0.43 2.05 1.63
N THR A 314 -1.73 1.78 1.58
CA THR A 314 -2.31 0.42 1.75
C THR A 314 -1.72 -0.60 0.78
N ALA A 315 -1.72 -0.34 -0.53
CA ALA A 315 -1.29 -1.35 -1.49
C ALA A 315 0.21 -1.66 -1.39
N ALA A 316 1.07 -0.67 -1.12
CA ALA A 316 2.49 -0.89 -0.88
C ALA A 316 2.71 -1.74 0.39
N ALA A 317 1.97 -1.46 1.46
CA ALA A 317 2.00 -2.24 2.69
C ALA A 317 1.59 -3.71 2.45
N LEU A 318 0.49 -3.94 1.72
CA LEU A 318 0.03 -5.29 1.37
C LEU A 318 1.07 -6.08 0.57
N ILE A 319 1.73 -5.43 -0.40
CA ILE A 319 2.80 -6.05 -1.21
C ILE A 319 4.01 -6.36 -0.32
N ALA A 320 4.44 -5.45 0.55
CA ALA A 320 5.57 -5.67 1.45
C ALA A 320 5.30 -6.83 2.43
N LEU A 321 4.11 -6.88 3.04
CA LEU A 321 3.70 -7.96 3.93
C LEU A 321 3.59 -9.30 3.20
N ALA A 322 3.03 -9.31 1.98
CA ALA A 322 2.94 -10.49 1.15
C ALA A 322 4.33 -11.03 0.76
N ALA A 323 5.26 -10.14 0.41
CA ALA A 323 6.64 -10.51 0.09
C ALA A 323 7.38 -11.06 1.32
N GLU A 324 7.24 -10.41 2.49
CA GLU A 324 7.84 -10.89 3.74
C GLU A 324 7.32 -12.29 4.10
N SER A 325 6.01 -12.52 3.97
CA SER A 325 5.41 -13.84 4.18
C SER A 325 5.92 -14.89 3.20
N LEU A 326 6.11 -14.53 1.91
CA LEU A 326 6.69 -15.44 0.91
C LEU A 326 8.12 -15.85 1.26
N PHE A 327 8.94 -14.92 1.75
CA PHE A 327 10.31 -15.26 2.19
C PHE A 327 10.31 -16.26 3.35
N GLN A 328 9.33 -16.20 4.25
CA GLN A 328 9.22 -17.11 5.39
C GLN A 328 8.64 -18.48 5.05
N GLN A 329 7.93 -18.63 3.94
CA GLN A 329 7.33 -19.90 3.54
C GLN A 329 8.37 -20.92 3.08
N LYS A 330 8.14 -22.19 3.42
CA LYS A 330 8.92 -23.29 2.90
C LYS A 330 8.41 -23.70 1.50
N GLY A 331 9.30 -23.65 0.51
CA GLY A 331 8.98 -24.01 -0.87
C GLY A 331 8.33 -22.90 -1.69
N PRO A 332 7.97 -23.22 -2.95
CA PRO A 332 7.35 -22.27 -3.86
C PRO A 332 5.94 -21.91 -3.40
N ALA A 333 5.60 -20.64 -3.47
CA ALA A 333 4.27 -20.11 -3.15
C ALA A 333 3.98 -18.87 -3.97
N THR A 334 2.70 -18.58 -4.13
CA THR A 334 2.21 -17.42 -4.85
C THR A 334 1.12 -16.73 -4.04
N HIS A 335 1.26 -15.43 -3.88
CA HIS A 335 0.29 -14.58 -3.21
C HIS A 335 -0.37 -13.62 -4.20
N LEU A 336 -1.54 -13.11 -3.84
CA LEU A 336 -2.22 -12.03 -4.54
C LEU A 336 -2.42 -10.88 -3.55
N ALA A 337 -1.98 -9.68 -3.90
CA ALA A 337 -2.33 -8.47 -3.18
C ALA A 337 -3.35 -7.69 -4.01
N TYR A 338 -4.41 -7.18 -3.39
CA TYR A 338 -5.36 -6.32 -4.06
C TYR A 338 -5.76 -5.12 -3.21
N SER A 339 -6.16 -4.07 -3.88
CA SER A 339 -6.60 -2.84 -3.24
C SER A 339 -7.73 -2.18 -4.01
N SER A 340 -8.74 -1.75 -3.26
CA SER A 340 -9.93 -1.05 -3.76
C SER A 340 -9.99 0.34 -3.15
N SER A 341 -10.11 1.35 -3.99
CA SER A 341 -10.27 2.75 -3.59
C SER A 341 -11.74 3.10 -3.36
N ASP A 342 -12.02 4.18 -2.65
CA ASP A 342 -13.40 4.64 -2.42
C ASP A 342 -14.08 5.03 -3.73
N SER A 343 -13.33 5.62 -4.68
CA SER A 343 -13.75 5.83 -6.06
C SER A 343 -13.73 4.53 -6.89
N ALA A 344 -13.78 4.65 -8.20
CA ALA A 344 -13.91 3.52 -9.11
C ALA A 344 -12.70 2.56 -9.14
N TRP A 345 -11.50 2.95 -8.71
CA TRP A 345 -10.29 2.20 -8.96
C TRP A 345 -10.15 0.92 -8.14
N ARG A 346 -9.85 -0.18 -8.84
CA ARG A 346 -9.57 -1.52 -8.32
C ARG A 346 -8.28 -2.01 -8.93
N ALA A 347 -7.41 -2.57 -8.10
CA ALA A 347 -6.13 -3.04 -8.59
C ALA A 347 -5.68 -4.31 -7.86
N ALA A 348 -5.01 -5.21 -8.57
CA ALA A 348 -4.48 -6.45 -8.02
C ALA A 348 -3.12 -6.78 -8.65
N VAL A 349 -2.25 -7.43 -7.90
CA VAL A 349 -0.95 -7.90 -8.38
C VAL A 349 -0.59 -9.24 -7.74
N ARG A 350 -0.03 -10.13 -8.56
CA ARG A 350 0.49 -11.42 -8.12
C ARG A 350 1.95 -11.28 -7.69
N LEU A 351 2.31 -11.97 -6.60
CA LEU A 351 3.68 -12.10 -6.12
C LEU A 351 4.11 -13.57 -6.15
N GLU A 352 5.26 -13.84 -6.69
CA GLU A 352 5.83 -15.20 -6.80
C GLU A 352 7.19 -15.26 -6.11
N LYS A 353 7.38 -16.27 -5.25
CA LYS A 353 8.69 -16.64 -4.74
C LYS A 353 9.38 -17.54 -5.76
N ILE A 354 10.50 -17.11 -6.29
CA ILE A 354 11.27 -17.84 -7.29
C ILE A 354 12.73 -18.00 -6.86
N GLU A 355 13.39 -19.06 -7.31
CA GLU A 355 14.81 -19.21 -7.10
C GLU A 355 15.59 -18.16 -7.88
N LYS A 356 16.58 -17.55 -7.24
CA LYS A 356 17.53 -16.68 -7.92
C LYS A 356 18.44 -17.52 -8.79
N ALA A 357 18.39 -17.31 -10.11
CA ALA A 357 19.27 -18.00 -11.01
C ALA A 357 20.74 -17.80 -10.58
N ALA A 358 21.49 -18.88 -10.44
CA ALA A 358 22.93 -18.78 -10.25
C ALA A 358 23.51 -18.01 -11.44
N ASN A 359 24.36 -17.02 -11.16
CA ASN A 359 25.05 -16.27 -12.22
C ASN A 359 25.74 -17.27 -13.15
N ALA A 360 25.28 -17.34 -14.40
CA ALA A 360 25.98 -18.05 -15.46
C ALA A 360 27.18 -17.22 -15.92
#